data_be061514754715bd83b5906a5763f817
#
_entry.id   be061514754715bd83b5906a5763f817
#
_cell.length_a   1.000
_cell.length_b   1.000
_cell.length_c   1.000
_cell.angle_alpha   90.00
_cell.angle_beta   90.00
_cell.angle_gamma   90.00
#
_symmetry.space_group_name_H-M   'P 1'
#
loop_
_entity.id
_entity.type
_entity.pdbx_description
1 polymer ?
#
loop_
_entity_poly.entity_id
_entity_poly.type
_entity_poly.pdbx_seq_one_letter_code
_entity_poly.pdbx_strand_id
1 'polypeptide(L)'
;KDSEIELIKKEYKIREEQQAKLIDEMKRKAEQGSMQLQGEILEHALESLLKEAFPFDLIEEVGKGVRGADCIQIVRNNFGQACGKIIYESKRTQAFSNEWIEKLKSDMRAQNADIAIIVTQTMPKEMEQFGEKNGIWICTYNEVRALAHVLRSSILKVFAVSKSQDNKGDKMHLLYDYLTSNEFGEQWKAVREGFLAMRHSIDTERMQMEKLWKAREKQLDKILLNASHISGSVEGIAGTENIDIKLLD
;
A
#
# COMPACT_ATOMS: atom_id res chain seq x y z
N LYS A 1 18.08 -28.23 54.12
CA LYS A 1 18.67 -27.06 53.40
C LYS A 1 18.75 -27.30 51.91
N ASP A 2 19.23 -28.50 51.44
CA ASP A 2 19.36 -28.78 50.00
C ASP A 2 18.01 -28.93 49.33
N SER A 3 17.04 -29.55 49.99
CA SER A 3 15.67 -29.72 49.46
C SER A 3 14.87 -28.39 49.36
N GLU A 4 15.13 -27.44 50.27
CA GLU A 4 14.53 -26.09 50.21
C GLU A 4 15.09 -25.25 49.05
N ILE A 5 16.38 -25.37 48.79
CA ILE A 5 17.05 -24.70 47.68
C ILE A 5 16.56 -25.25 46.34
N GLU A 6 16.30 -26.54 46.24
CA GLU A 6 15.72 -27.16 45.05
C GLU A 6 14.28 -26.71 44.79
N LEU A 7 13.46 -26.60 45.81
CA LEU A 7 12.09 -26.07 45.73
C LEU A 7 12.09 -24.63 45.25
N ILE A 8 12.92 -23.77 45.84
CA ILE A 8 13.04 -22.36 45.43
C ILE A 8 13.52 -22.25 43.99
N LYS A 9 14.50 -23.04 43.56
CA LYS A 9 14.94 -23.05 42.15
C LYS A 9 13.85 -23.47 41.19
N LYS A 10 13.02 -24.43 41.60
CA LYS A 10 11.89 -24.93 40.77
C LYS A 10 10.79 -23.86 40.67
N GLU A 11 10.49 -23.17 41.76
CA GLU A 11 9.54 -22.05 41.75
C GLU A 11 10.03 -20.87 40.90
N TYR A 12 11.31 -20.53 41.00
CA TYR A 12 11.93 -19.50 40.18
C TYR A 12 11.84 -19.86 38.67
N LYS A 13 12.14 -21.08 38.32
CA LYS A 13 12.07 -21.55 36.92
C LYS A 13 10.65 -21.53 36.37
N ILE A 14 9.65 -21.93 37.16
CA ILE A 14 8.24 -21.87 36.79
C ILE A 14 7.79 -20.42 36.62
N ARG A 15 8.23 -19.52 37.49
CA ARG A 15 7.90 -18.09 37.40
C ARG A 15 8.56 -17.43 36.18
N GLU A 16 9.79 -17.78 35.87
CA GLU A 16 10.50 -17.30 34.68
C GLU A 16 9.83 -17.78 33.39
N GLU A 17 9.41 -19.04 33.32
CA GLU A 17 8.66 -19.59 32.20
C GLU A 17 7.27 -18.93 32.02
N GLN A 18 6.59 -18.63 33.13
CA GLN A 18 5.31 -17.91 33.08
C GLN A 18 5.48 -16.44 32.64
N GLN A 19 6.52 -15.77 33.10
CA GLN A 19 6.83 -14.41 32.67
C GLN A 19 7.21 -14.37 31.18
N ALA A 20 8.03 -15.32 30.71
CA ALA A 20 8.40 -15.42 29.31
C ALA A 20 7.16 -15.62 28.39
N LYS A 21 6.24 -16.50 28.79
CA LYS A 21 4.97 -16.73 28.06
C LYS A 21 4.10 -15.45 28.02
N LEU A 22 4.00 -14.75 29.16
CA LEU A 22 3.23 -13.51 29.24
C LEU A 22 3.81 -12.40 28.35
N ILE A 23 5.13 -12.27 28.34
CA ILE A 23 5.84 -11.32 27.47
C ILE A 23 5.62 -11.65 26.00
N ASP A 24 5.67 -12.92 25.62
CA ASP A 24 5.44 -13.37 24.24
C ASP A 24 4.00 -13.13 23.81
N GLU A 25 3.02 -13.41 24.68
CA GLU A 25 1.62 -13.06 24.43
C GLU A 25 1.38 -11.56 24.29
N MET A 26 2.00 -10.75 25.15
CA MET A 26 1.90 -9.29 25.07
C MET A 26 2.53 -8.75 23.78
N LYS A 27 3.69 -9.25 23.39
CA LYS A 27 4.33 -8.90 22.10
C LYS A 27 3.43 -9.25 20.93
N ARG A 28 2.88 -10.46 20.89
CA ARG A 28 1.98 -10.90 19.84
C ARG A 28 0.70 -10.06 19.75
N LYS A 29 0.10 -9.71 20.89
CA LYS A 29 -1.07 -8.81 20.94
C LYS A 29 -0.73 -7.39 20.50
N ALA A 30 0.43 -6.86 20.87
CA ALA A 30 0.90 -5.55 20.44
C ALA A 30 1.18 -5.50 18.92
N GLU A 31 1.81 -6.55 18.38
CA GLU A 31 2.05 -6.68 16.94
C GLU A 31 0.74 -6.81 16.15
N GLN A 32 -0.21 -7.62 16.63
CA GLN A 32 -1.53 -7.75 16.01
C GLN A 32 -2.31 -6.43 16.02
N GLY A 33 -2.32 -5.72 17.15
CA GLY A 33 -2.95 -4.40 17.27
C GLY A 33 -2.32 -3.36 16.34
N SER A 34 -0.99 -3.38 16.21
CA SER A 34 -0.26 -2.50 15.29
C SER A 34 -0.59 -2.81 13.81
N MET A 35 -0.66 -4.10 13.43
CA MET A 35 -1.02 -4.49 12.08
C MET A 35 -2.47 -4.13 11.73
N GLN A 36 -3.39 -4.31 12.67
CA GLN A 36 -4.79 -3.94 12.49
C GLN A 36 -4.95 -2.42 12.31
N LEU A 37 -4.31 -1.61 13.16
CA LEU A 37 -4.33 -0.15 13.05
C LEU A 37 -3.75 0.33 11.72
N GLN A 38 -2.67 -0.30 11.26
CA GLN A 38 -2.07 0.02 9.97
C GLN A 38 -2.97 -0.38 8.79
N GLY A 39 -3.75 -1.47 8.91
CA GLY A 39 -4.77 -1.87 7.95
C GLY A 39 -5.86 -0.80 7.85
N GLU A 40 -6.44 -0.40 8.97
CA GLU A 40 -7.49 0.63 9.05
C GLU A 40 -7.04 1.98 8.45
N ILE A 41 -5.80 2.38 8.70
CA ILE A 41 -5.23 3.60 8.09
C ILE A 41 -5.17 3.50 6.56
N LEU A 42 -4.80 2.33 6.02
CA LEU A 42 -4.73 2.15 4.57
C LEU A 42 -6.12 2.09 3.92
N GLU A 43 -7.09 1.44 4.56
CA GLU A 43 -8.48 1.43 4.11
C GLU A 43 -9.03 2.86 4.02
N HIS A 44 -8.86 3.64 5.08
CA HIS A 44 -9.29 5.04 5.10
C HIS A 44 -8.53 5.94 4.11
N ALA A 45 -7.24 5.70 3.93
CA ALA A 45 -6.44 6.41 2.93
C ALA A 45 -6.89 6.07 1.50
N LEU A 46 -7.24 4.80 1.22
CA LEU A 46 -7.79 4.37 -0.05
C LEU A 46 -9.14 5.04 -0.33
N GLU A 47 -10.03 5.04 0.64
CA GLU A 47 -11.33 5.71 0.57
C GLU A 47 -11.18 7.21 0.26
N SER A 48 -10.30 7.89 0.99
CA SER A 48 -10.01 9.32 0.80
C SER A 48 -9.45 9.61 -0.59
N LEU A 49 -8.53 8.78 -1.06
CA LEU A 49 -7.97 8.88 -2.40
C LEU A 49 -9.04 8.72 -3.49
N LEU A 50 -9.95 7.76 -3.33
CA LEU A 50 -11.04 7.53 -4.28
C LEU A 50 -12.06 8.66 -4.27
N LYS A 51 -12.42 9.20 -3.10
CA LYS A 51 -13.31 10.36 -2.96
C LYS A 51 -12.72 11.61 -3.64
N GLU A 52 -11.43 11.84 -3.45
CA GLU A 52 -10.74 12.96 -4.09
C GLU A 52 -10.64 12.78 -5.61
N ALA A 53 -10.30 11.56 -6.07
CA ALA A 53 -10.11 11.28 -7.48
C ALA A 53 -11.43 11.25 -8.28
N PHE A 54 -12.55 10.86 -7.64
CA PHE A 54 -13.85 10.63 -8.28
C PHE A 54 -14.99 11.36 -7.56
N PRO A 55 -15.02 12.68 -7.56
CA PRO A 55 -15.98 13.47 -6.76
C PRO A 55 -17.44 13.29 -7.19
N PHE A 56 -17.70 12.77 -8.39
CA PHE A 56 -19.05 12.48 -8.90
C PHE A 56 -19.54 11.08 -8.56
N ASP A 57 -18.65 10.17 -8.19
CA ASP A 57 -18.99 8.81 -7.80
C ASP A 57 -19.37 8.76 -6.31
N LEU A 58 -20.12 7.73 -5.92
CA LEU A 58 -20.38 7.49 -4.51
C LEU A 58 -19.39 6.45 -4.00
N ILE A 59 -18.60 6.83 -3.00
CA ILE A 59 -17.65 5.97 -2.33
C ILE A 59 -18.23 5.59 -0.97
N GLU A 60 -18.49 4.30 -0.77
CA GLU A 60 -19.06 3.75 0.46
C GLU A 60 -18.03 2.89 1.17
N GLU A 61 -17.84 3.14 2.46
CA GLU A 61 -17.08 2.27 3.35
C GLU A 61 -17.93 1.07 3.73
N VAL A 62 -17.40 -0.13 3.65
CA VAL A 62 -18.06 -1.32 4.16
C VAL A 62 -17.72 -1.46 5.65
N GLY A 63 -18.69 -1.22 6.51
CA GLY A 63 -18.50 -1.16 7.97
C GLY A 63 -17.90 -2.44 8.55
N LYS A 64 -17.12 -2.27 9.62
CA LYS A 64 -16.47 -3.37 10.36
C LYS A 64 -17.47 -4.45 10.75
N GLY A 65 -17.13 -5.70 10.45
CA GLY A 65 -18.00 -6.87 10.78
C GLY A 65 -19.03 -7.21 9.72
N VAL A 66 -19.22 -6.41 8.69
CA VAL A 66 -19.98 -6.78 7.50
C VAL A 66 -19.06 -7.56 6.56
N ARG A 67 -19.50 -8.75 6.12
CA ARG A 67 -18.77 -9.50 5.09
C ARG A 67 -18.81 -8.70 3.79
N GLY A 68 -17.68 -8.36 3.25
CA GLY A 68 -17.57 -7.62 2.01
C GLY A 68 -16.15 -7.09 1.79
N ALA A 69 -15.97 -6.37 0.69
CA ALA A 69 -14.75 -5.61 0.39
C ALA A 69 -14.65 -4.38 1.33
N ASP A 70 -13.46 -3.80 1.45
CA ASP A 70 -13.22 -2.66 2.35
C ASP A 70 -13.92 -1.37 1.86
N CYS A 71 -14.03 -1.19 0.54
CA CYS A 71 -14.61 0.00 -0.08
C CYS A 71 -15.37 -0.34 -1.36
N ILE A 72 -16.47 0.37 -1.59
CA ILE A 72 -17.31 0.25 -2.79
C ILE A 72 -17.37 1.61 -3.49
N GLN A 73 -17.02 1.64 -4.78
CA GLN A 73 -17.21 2.79 -5.65
C GLN A 73 -18.42 2.54 -6.57
N ILE A 74 -19.47 3.32 -6.41
CA ILE A 74 -20.60 3.35 -7.32
C ILE A 74 -20.29 4.39 -8.39
N VAL A 75 -19.96 3.91 -9.57
CA VAL A 75 -19.63 4.73 -10.73
C VAL A 75 -20.87 5.45 -11.24
N ARG A 76 -20.80 6.78 -11.35
CA ARG A 76 -21.90 7.62 -11.83
C ARG A 76 -21.51 8.36 -13.11
N ASN A 77 -22.48 8.52 -14.01
CA ASN A 77 -22.32 9.39 -15.17
C ASN A 77 -22.58 10.87 -14.80
N ASN A 78 -22.42 11.77 -15.78
CA ASN A 78 -22.64 13.21 -15.60
C ASN A 78 -24.09 13.59 -15.22
N PHE A 79 -25.05 12.66 -15.35
CA PHE A 79 -26.43 12.83 -14.95
C PHE A 79 -26.72 12.26 -13.55
N GLY A 80 -25.70 11.80 -12.82
CA GLY A 80 -25.83 11.20 -11.49
C GLY A 80 -26.38 9.78 -11.48
N GLN A 81 -26.57 9.14 -12.63
CA GLN A 81 -27.08 7.77 -12.72
C GLN A 81 -25.96 6.77 -12.38
N ALA A 82 -26.27 5.77 -11.56
CA ALA A 82 -25.36 4.66 -11.27
C ALA A 82 -25.18 3.80 -12.53
N CYS A 83 -23.93 3.63 -12.95
CA CYS A 83 -23.56 2.92 -14.17
C CYS A 83 -22.95 1.55 -13.89
N GLY A 84 -22.41 1.35 -12.72
CA GLY A 84 -21.81 0.09 -12.26
C GLY A 84 -21.08 0.29 -10.94
N LYS A 85 -20.47 -0.80 -10.44
CA LYS A 85 -19.78 -0.84 -9.16
C LYS A 85 -18.39 -1.42 -9.27
N ILE A 86 -17.43 -0.81 -8.58
CA ILE A 86 -16.10 -1.36 -8.36
C ILE A 86 -15.94 -1.60 -6.86
N ILE A 87 -15.48 -2.78 -6.47
CA ILE A 87 -15.14 -3.07 -5.07
C ILE A 87 -13.63 -3.15 -4.89
N TYR A 88 -13.17 -2.72 -3.73
CA TYR A 88 -11.76 -2.68 -3.38
C TYR A 88 -11.51 -3.43 -2.08
N GLU A 89 -10.45 -4.22 -2.06
CA GLU A 89 -9.93 -4.89 -0.86
C GLU A 89 -8.47 -4.47 -0.68
N SER A 90 -8.14 -3.89 0.46
CA SER A 90 -6.79 -3.48 0.83
C SER A 90 -6.10 -4.59 1.60
N LYS A 91 -4.88 -4.94 1.23
CA LYS A 91 -4.09 -5.97 1.91
C LYS A 91 -2.67 -5.51 2.16
N ARG A 92 -2.28 -5.54 3.43
CA ARG A 92 -0.91 -5.27 3.87
C ARG A 92 -0.33 -6.49 4.55
N THR A 93 0.29 -7.37 3.78
CA THR A 93 0.95 -8.58 4.28
C THR A 93 2.31 -8.73 3.62
N GLN A 94 3.15 -9.59 4.19
CA GLN A 94 4.49 -9.88 3.64
C GLN A 94 4.46 -10.86 2.45
N ALA A 95 3.34 -11.57 2.27
CA ALA A 95 3.16 -12.52 1.18
C ALA A 95 1.77 -12.42 0.58
N PHE A 96 1.66 -12.56 -0.75
CA PHE A 96 0.39 -12.62 -1.46
C PHE A 96 -0.29 -13.96 -1.23
N SER A 97 -1.62 -13.96 -0.99
CA SER A 97 -2.43 -15.17 -0.89
C SER A 97 -3.49 -15.24 -2.00
N ASN A 98 -3.56 -16.37 -2.69
CA ASN A 98 -4.62 -16.62 -3.68
C ASN A 98 -6.02 -16.71 -3.07
N GLU A 99 -6.13 -16.96 -1.76
CA GLU A 99 -7.42 -16.97 -1.03
C GLU A 99 -8.12 -15.62 -1.08
N TRP A 100 -7.36 -14.52 -1.18
CA TRP A 100 -7.94 -13.18 -1.32
C TRP A 100 -8.72 -13.02 -2.61
N ILE A 101 -8.24 -13.63 -3.70
CA ILE A 101 -8.91 -13.61 -5.00
C ILE A 101 -10.27 -14.31 -4.87
N GLU A 102 -10.30 -15.50 -4.28
CA GLU A 102 -11.54 -16.26 -4.14
C GLU A 102 -12.53 -15.58 -3.17
N LYS A 103 -12.02 -15.00 -2.08
CA LYS A 103 -12.85 -14.19 -1.17
C LYS A 103 -13.46 -13.01 -1.92
N LEU A 104 -12.64 -12.20 -2.59
CA LEU A 104 -13.10 -10.98 -3.26
C LEU A 104 -14.06 -11.29 -4.43
N LYS A 105 -13.90 -12.43 -5.11
CA LYS A 105 -14.89 -12.91 -6.09
C LYS A 105 -16.26 -13.19 -5.45
N SER A 106 -16.25 -13.81 -4.27
CA SER A 106 -17.47 -14.06 -3.52
C SER A 106 -18.14 -12.75 -3.13
N ASP A 107 -17.37 -11.79 -2.64
CA ASP A 107 -17.84 -10.47 -2.26
C ASP A 107 -18.36 -9.69 -3.47
N MET A 108 -17.69 -9.77 -4.62
CA MET A 108 -18.11 -9.17 -5.89
C MET A 108 -19.49 -9.66 -6.31
N ARG A 109 -19.75 -10.98 -6.20
CA ARG A 109 -21.05 -11.56 -6.50
C ARG A 109 -22.13 -11.11 -5.50
N ALA A 110 -21.80 -11.12 -4.21
CA ALA A 110 -22.72 -10.74 -3.16
C ALA A 110 -23.14 -9.27 -3.26
N GLN A 111 -22.23 -8.39 -3.70
CA GLN A 111 -22.45 -6.95 -3.85
C GLN A 111 -22.98 -6.57 -5.24
N ASN A 112 -23.13 -7.53 -6.16
CA ASN A 112 -23.43 -7.28 -7.57
C ASN A 112 -22.47 -6.23 -8.16
N ALA A 113 -21.18 -6.38 -7.89
CA ALA A 113 -20.15 -5.50 -8.41
C ALA A 113 -19.68 -5.99 -9.79
N ASP A 114 -19.34 -5.04 -10.65
CA ASP A 114 -18.90 -5.32 -12.02
C ASP A 114 -17.40 -5.62 -12.06
N ILE A 115 -16.62 -4.97 -11.20
CA ILE A 115 -15.17 -5.07 -11.12
C ILE A 115 -14.72 -5.18 -9.68
N ALA A 116 -13.65 -5.92 -9.44
CA ALA A 116 -13.02 -6.04 -8.13
C ALA A 116 -11.51 -5.83 -8.20
N ILE A 117 -10.96 -5.09 -7.24
CA ILE A 117 -9.56 -4.69 -7.18
C ILE A 117 -8.98 -5.04 -5.82
N ILE A 118 -7.86 -5.76 -5.79
CA ILE A 118 -7.02 -5.95 -4.61
C ILE A 118 -5.91 -4.89 -4.65
N VAL A 119 -5.83 -4.08 -3.60
CA VAL A 119 -4.77 -3.08 -3.42
C VAL A 119 -3.76 -3.63 -2.41
N THR A 120 -2.55 -3.95 -2.87
CA THR A 120 -1.52 -4.59 -2.02
C THR A 120 -0.11 -4.16 -2.40
N GLN A 121 0.79 -4.17 -1.42
CA GLN A 121 2.22 -3.97 -1.69
C GLN A 121 2.93 -5.24 -2.15
N THR A 122 2.35 -6.40 -1.84
CA THR A 122 2.93 -7.70 -2.17
C THR A 122 2.21 -8.30 -3.36
N MET A 123 2.90 -8.34 -4.49
CA MET A 123 2.35 -8.86 -5.74
C MET A 123 2.44 -10.40 -5.83
N PRO A 124 1.58 -11.05 -6.64
CA PRO A 124 1.78 -12.43 -7.06
C PRO A 124 3.15 -12.60 -7.73
N LYS A 125 3.74 -13.80 -7.61
CA LYS A 125 5.07 -14.09 -8.18
C LYS A 125 5.17 -13.86 -9.69
N GLU A 126 4.04 -13.98 -10.37
CA GLU A 126 3.93 -13.82 -11.83
C GLU A 126 3.72 -12.37 -12.26
N MET A 127 3.56 -11.44 -11.31
CA MET A 127 3.29 -10.03 -11.57
C MET A 127 4.36 -9.15 -10.96
N GLU A 128 4.99 -8.34 -11.78
CA GLU A 128 5.94 -7.31 -11.30
C GLU A 128 5.23 -6.03 -10.85
N GLN A 129 4.05 -5.77 -11.43
CA GLN A 129 3.25 -4.57 -11.18
C GLN A 129 1.76 -4.93 -11.14
N PHE A 130 0.88 -3.98 -11.49
CA PHE A 130 -0.55 -4.26 -11.57
C PHE A 130 -0.88 -5.22 -12.72
N GLY A 131 -1.95 -5.97 -12.55
CA GLY A 131 -2.45 -6.90 -13.56
C GLY A 131 -3.78 -7.51 -13.15
N GLU A 132 -4.30 -8.36 -14.03
CA GLU A 132 -5.51 -9.14 -13.76
C GLU A 132 -5.13 -10.60 -13.52
N LYS A 133 -5.72 -11.19 -12.49
CA LYS A 133 -5.59 -12.61 -12.21
C LYS A 133 -6.95 -13.20 -11.84
N ASN A 134 -7.40 -14.16 -12.64
CA ASN A 134 -8.68 -14.83 -12.42
C ASN A 134 -9.90 -13.89 -12.30
N GLY A 135 -9.98 -12.82 -13.08
CA GLY A 135 -11.09 -11.86 -13.05
C GLY A 135 -11.00 -10.82 -11.93
N ILE A 136 -9.90 -10.77 -11.17
CA ILE A 136 -9.64 -9.79 -10.12
C ILE A 136 -8.41 -8.96 -10.51
N TRP A 137 -8.56 -7.65 -10.45
CA TRP A 137 -7.46 -6.72 -10.64
C TRP A 137 -6.61 -6.62 -9.38
N ILE A 138 -5.30 -6.56 -9.55
CA ILE A 138 -4.34 -6.46 -8.45
C ILE A 138 -3.42 -5.29 -8.78
N CYS A 139 -3.23 -4.37 -7.83
CA CYS A 139 -2.35 -3.21 -8.01
C CYS A 139 -1.75 -2.77 -6.68
N THR A 140 -0.73 -1.91 -6.77
CA THR A 140 -0.20 -1.20 -5.61
C THR A 140 -1.04 0.04 -5.30
N TYR A 141 -0.84 0.61 -4.11
CA TYR A 141 -1.49 1.85 -3.71
C TYR A 141 -1.17 3.02 -4.65
N ASN A 142 0.04 3.06 -5.20
CA ASN A 142 0.45 4.12 -6.12
C ASN A 142 -0.24 4.03 -7.50
N GLU A 143 -0.70 2.85 -7.87
CA GLU A 143 -1.29 2.56 -9.19
C GLU A 143 -2.82 2.59 -9.17
N VAL A 144 -3.44 2.42 -7.98
CA VAL A 144 -4.89 2.26 -7.85
C VAL A 144 -5.68 3.39 -8.48
N ARG A 145 -5.22 4.64 -8.33
CA ARG A 145 -5.90 5.81 -8.91
C ARG A 145 -6.01 5.71 -10.43
N ALA A 146 -4.92 5.38 -11.09
CA ALA A 146 -4.88 5.28 -12.55
C ALA A 146 -5.66 4.07 -13.05
N LEU A 147 -5.52 2.93 -12.39
CA LEU A 147 -6.29 1.72 -12.70
C LEU A 147 -7.78 1.98 -12.54
N ALA A 148 -8.20 2.59 -11.44
CA ALA A 148 -9.59 2.94 -11.19
C ALA A 148 -10.16 3.89 -12.27
N HIS A 149 -9.38 4.86 -12.75
CA HIS A 149 -9.77 5.74 -13.85
C HIS A 149 -10.07 4.97 -15.14
N VAL A 150 -9.22 4.04 -15.53
CA VAL A 150 -9.39 3.23 -16.74
C VAL A 150 -10.63 2.34 -16.62
N LEU A 151 -10.74 1.62 -15.50
CA LEU A 151 -11.85 0.70 -15.27
C LEU A 151 -13.20 1.43 -15.13
N ARG A 152 -13.21 2.60 -14.47
CA ARG A 152 -14.37 3.49 -14.42
C ARG A 152 -14.81 3.93 -15.81
N SER A 153 -13.87 4.36 -16.64
CA SER A 153 -14.16 4.76 -18.02
C SER A 153 -14.77 3.62 -18.82
N SER A 154 -14.30 2.38 -18.62
CA SER A 154 -14.84 1.18 -19.22
C SER A 154 -16.29 0.95 -18.82
N ILE A 155 -16.60 1.04 -17.51
CA ILE A 155 -17.98 0.92 -17.00
C ILE A 155 -18.92 1.96 -17.64
N LEU A 156 -18.48 3.22 -17.73
CA LEU A 156 -19.29 4.27 -18.35
C LEU A 156 -19.56 4.02 -19.84
N LYS A 157 -18.57 3.54 -20.58
CA LYS A 157 -18.72 3.19 -22.01
C LYS A 157 -19.70 2.03 -22.18
N VAL A 158 -19.56 0.95 -21.39
CA VAL A 158 -20.47 -0.21 -21.44
C VAL A 158 -21.89 0.21 -21.10
N PHE A 159 -22.08 1.03 -20.07
CA PHE A 159 -23.38 1.55 -19.69
C PHE A 159 -24.02 2.38 -20.82
N ALA A 160 -23.26 3.26 -21.46
CA ALA A 160 -23.75 4.06 -22.58
C ALA A 160 -24.22 3.19 -23.77
N VAL A 161 -23.45 2.17 -24.13
CA VAL A 161 -23.79 1.22 -25.22
C VAL A 161 -25.03 0.41 -24.83
N SER A 162 -25.10 -0.15 -23.62
CA SER A 162 -26.24 -0.96 -23.18
C SER A 162 -27.56 -0.16 -23.15
N LYS A 163 -27.47 1.14 -22.80
CA LYS A 163 -28.64 2.02 -22.77
C LYS A 163 -29.15 2.36 -24.20
N SER A 164 -28.24 2.43 -25.18
CA SER A 164 -28.61 2.72 -26.57
C SER A 164 -29.27 1.53 -27.27
N GLN A 165 -29.10 0.31 -26.78
CA GLN A 165 -29.60 -0.92 -27.42
C GLN A 165 -30.82 -1.57 -26.74
N ASP A 166 -31.41 -0.99 -25.71
CA ASP A 166 -32.58 -1.49 -24.96
C ASP A 166 -32.50 -2.96 -24.48
N ASN A 167 -31.31 -3.57 -24.51
CA ASN A 167 -31.05 -4.95 -24.11
C ASN A 167 -30.49 -5.02 -22.71
N LYS A 168 -31.36 -5.30 -21.72
CA LYS A 168 -31.01 -5.43 -20.30
C LYS A 168 -30.25 -6.73 -19.93
N GLY A 169 -29.95 -7.59 -20.89
CA GLY A 169 -29.46 -8.96 -20.63
C GLY A 169 -27.96 -9.17 -20.54
N ASP A 170 -27.12 -8.33 -21.19
CA ASP A 170 -25.71 -8.70 -21.45
C ASP A 170 -24.66 -7.66 -21.05
N LYS A 171 -24.89 -6.89 -19.98
CA LYS A 171 -23.89 -5.92 -19.50
C LYS A 171 -22.53 -6.56 -19.24
N MET A 172 -22.53 -7.75 -18.68
CA MET A 172 -21.28 -8.48 -18.37
C MET A 172 -20.60 -8.96 -19.65
N HIS A 173 -21.38 -9.36 -20.66
CA HIS A 173 -20.82 -9.81 -21.94
C HIS A 173 -20.20 -8.65 -22.72
N LEU A 174 -20.89 -7.50 -22.75
CA LEU A 174 -20.37 -6.28 -23.38
C LEU A 174 -19.13 -5.73 -22.63
N LEU A 175 -19.10 -5.82 -21.31
CA LEU A 175 -17.92 -5.45 -20.52
C LEU A 175 -16.76 -6.39 -20.82
N TYR A 176 -17.02 -7.69 -20.87
CA TYR A 176 -16.01 -8.69 -21.19
C TYR A 176 -15.49 -8.49 -22.62
N ASP A 177 -16.38 -8.32 -23.59
CA ASP A 177 -16.01 -8.09 -24.99
C ASP A 177 -15.17 -6.81 -25.16
N TYR A 178 -15.53 -5.74 -24.44
CA TYR A 178 -14.73 -4.51 -24.44
C TYR A 178 -13.36 -4.71 -23.78
N LEU A 179 -13.32 -5.33 -22.61
CA LEU A 179 -12.05 -5.56 -21.89
C LEU A 179 -11.12 -6.54 -22.62
N THR A 180 -11.67 -7.42 -23.47
CA THR A 180 -10.91 -8.33 -24.32
C THR A 180 -10.66 -7.78 -25.73
N SER A 181 -11.18 -6.59 -26.04
CA SER A 181 -10.99 -5.95 -27.35
C SER A 181 -9.54 -5.49 -27.57
N ASN A 182 -9.12 -5.46 -28.84
CA ASN A 182 -7.83 -4.90 -29.21
C ASN A 182 -7.69 -3.43 -28.80
N GLU A 183 -8.78 -2.65 -28.87
CA GLU A 183 -8.78 -1.23 -28.46
C GLU A 183 -8.42 -1.07 -26.98
N PHE A 184 -9.04 -1.87 -26.11
CA PHE A 184 -8.71 -1.86 -24.69
C PHE A 184 -7.27 -2.33 -24.44
N GLY A 185 -6.83 -3.39 -25.14
CA GLY A 185 -5.47 -3.90 -25.08
C GLY A 185 -4.42 -2.85 -25.44
N GLU A 186 -4.63 -2.08 -26.50
CA GLU A 186 -3.74 -1.00 -26.94
C GLU A 186 -3.72 0.16 -25.92
N GLN A 187 -4.87 0.61 -25.45
CA GLN A 187 -4.97 1.64 -24.40
C GLN A 187 -4.27 1.19 -23.13
N TRP A 188 -4.47 -0.06 -22.75
CA TRP A 188 -3.86 -0.66 -21.56
C TRP A 188 -2.34 -0.76 -21.68
N LYS A 189 -1.85 -1.17 -22.86
CA LYS A 189 -0.41 -1.22 -23.16
C LYS A 189 0.23 0.17 -23.04
N ALA A 190 -0.42 1.21 -23.59
CA ALA A 190 0.06 2.59 -23.49
C ALA A 190 0.14 3.08 -22.04
N VAL A 191 -0.87 2.78 -21.21
CA VAL A 191 -0.88 3.09 -19.78
C VAL A 191 0.29 2.40 -19.08
N ARG A 192 0.47 1.10 -19.30
CA ARG A 192 1.55 0.32 -18.70
C ARG A 192 2.94 0.85 -19.10
N GLU A 193 3.13 1.17 -20.37
CA GLU A 193 4.39 1.74 -20.87
C GLU A 193 4.67 3.11 -20.23
N GLY A 194 3.65 3.95 -20.07
CA GLY A 194 3.76 5.22 -19.36
C GLY A 194 4.18 5.07 -17.90
N PHE A 195 3.63 4.09 -17.20
CA PHE A 195 4.02 3.77 -15.82
C PHE A 195 5.45 3.26 -15.71
N LEU A 196 5.85 2.37 -16.61
CA LEU A 196 7.23 1.86 -16.65
C LEU A 196 8.23 2.99 -16.90
N ALA A 197 7.94 3.89 -17.82
CA ALA A 197 8.78 5.05 -18.11
C ALA A 197 8.89 5.98 -16.88
N MET A 198 7.77 6.26 -16.22
CA MET A 198 7.75 7.10 -15.01
C MET A 198 8.54 6.47 -13.87
N ARG A 199 8.35 5.16 -13.62
CA ARG A 199 9.12 4.43 -12.61
C ARG A 199 10.60 4.47 -12.88
N HIS A 200 11.02 4.23 -14.13
CA HIS A 200 12.42 4.32 -14.52
C HIS A 200 13.01 5.73 -14.31
N SER A 201 12.22 6.77 -14.59
CA SER A 201 12.59 8.16 -14.29
C SER A 201 12.83 8.38 -12.80
N ILE A 202 11.88 7.94 -11.96
CA ILE A 202 11.98 8.05 -10.49
C ILE A 202 13.21 7.29 -9.96
N ASP A 203 13.46 6.07 -10.44
CA ASP A 203 14.63 5.28 -10.02
C ASP A 203 15.95 5.97 -10.43
N THR A 204 15.96 6.58 -11.61
CA THR A 204 17.11 7.35 -12.10
C THR A 204 17.36 8.59 -11.24
N GLU A 205 16.32 9.35 -10.94
CA GLU A 205 16.39 10.52 -10.05
C GLU A 205 16.89 10.14 -8.65
N ARG A 206 16.35 9.03 -8.09
CA ARG A 206 16.78 8.50 -6.79
C ARG A 206 18.28 8.19 -6.79
N MET A 207 18.80 7.49 -7.80
CA MET A 207 20.21 7.18 -7.91
C MET A 207 21.09 8.44 -8.04
N GLN A 208 20.61 9.45 -8.78
CA GLN A 208 21.31 10.72 -8.90
C GLN A 208 21.34 11.49 -7.58
N MET A 209 20.23 11.52 -6.87
CA MET A 209 20.14 12.14 -5.55
C MET A 209 21.02 11.45 -4.51
N GLU A 210 21.07 10.11 -4.50
CA GLU A 210 21.96 9.36 -3.62
C GLU A 210 23.45 9.67 -3.87
N LYS A 211 23.84 9.79 -5.15
CA LYS A 211 25.20 10.22 -5.50
C LYS A 211 25.50 11.63 -5.01
N LEU A 212 24.54 12.53 -5.16
CA LEU A 212 24.66 13.90 -4.70
C LEU A 212 24.80 13.99 -3.17
N TRP A 213 23.98 13.23 -2.45
CA TRP A 213 24.05 13.17 -0.99
C TRP A 213 25.37 12.61 -0.50
N LYS A 214 25.85 11.50 -1.07
CA LYS A 214 27.17 10.93 -0.74
C LYS A 214 28.32 11.91 -1.02
N ALA A 215 28.21 12.72 -2.07
CA ALA A 215 29.19 13.74 -2.36
C ALA A 215 29.17 14.87 -1.31
N ARG A 216 27.97 15.28 -0.86
CA ARG A 216 27.81 16.30 0.19
C ARG A 216 28.29 15.79 1.56
N GLU A 217 27.99 14.54 1.90
CA GLU A 217 28.50 13.90 3.11
C GLU A 217 30.03 13.93 3.16
N LYS A 218 30.70 13.52 2.07
CA LYS A 218 32.16 13.60 1.99
C LYS A 218 32.71 15.02 2.13
N GLN A 219 31.99 16.03 1.60
CA GLN A 219 32.38 17.43 1.78
C GLN A 219 32.21 17.86 3.23
N LEU A 220 31.13 17.46 3.88
CA LEU A 220 30.88 17.74 5.30
C LEU A 220 31.95 17.10 6.17
N ASP A 221 32.27 15.82 5.98
CA ASP A 221 33.33 15.12 6.69
C ASP A 221 34.68 15.85 6.57
N LYS A 222 35.00 16.36 5.37
CA LYS A 222 36.20 17.12 5.13
C LYS A 222 36.23 18.46 5.87
N ILE A 223 35.07 19.14 5.93
CA ILE A 223 34.92 20.39 6.68
C ILE A 223 35.06 20.12 8.18
N LEU A 224 34.41 19.08 8.70
CA LEU A 224 34.51 18.68 10.10
C LEU A 224 35.92 18.30 10.50
N LEU A 225 36.65 17.56 9.64
CA LEU A 225 38.04 17.25 9.87
C LEU A 225 38.92 18.50 9.95
N ASN A 226 38.74 19.43 9.01
CA ASN A 226 39.45 20.71 9.04
C ASN A 226 39.14 21.56 10.27
N ALA A 227 37.86 21.59 10.66
CA ALA A 227 37.44 22.29 11.88
C ALA A 227 38.08 21.66 13.14
N SER A 228 38.12 20.34 13.22
CA SER A 228 38.82 19.62 14.30
C SER A 228 40.30 19.93 14.36
N HIS A 229 40.99 20.01 13.16
CA HIS A 229 42.39 20.41 13.11
C HIS A 229 42.61 21.84 13.58
N ILE A 230 41.72 22.76 13.21
CA ILE A 230 41.78 24.16 13.66
C ILE A 230 41.59 24.22 15.20
N SER A 231 40.60 23.50 15.74
CA SER A 231 40.32 23.44 17.18
C SER A 231 41.54 22.91 17.94
N GLY A 232 42.11 21.77 17.50
CA GLY A 232 43.30 21.22 18.12
C GLY A 232 44.53 22.13 18.00
N SER A 233 44.66 22.90 16.91
CA SER A 233 45.75 23.89 16.78
C SER A 233 45.59 25.07 17.72
N VAL A 234 44.35 25.55 17.88
CA VAL A 234 44.04 26.65 18.83
C VAL A 234 44.26 26.19 20.27
N GLU A 235 43.78 24.99 20.64
CA GLU A 235 44.06 24.41 21.96
C GLU A 235 45.56 24.25 22.26
N GLY A 236 46.33 23.80 21.26
CA GLY A 236 47.78 23.63 21.38
C GLY A 236 48.52 24.96 21.53
N ILE A 237 48.00 26.07 21.02
CA ILE A 237 48.62 27.41 21.12
C ILE A 237 48.16 28.16 22.39
N ALA A 238 46.85 28.03 22.73
CA ALA A 238 46.25 28.77 23.85
C ALA A 238 46.52 28.15 25.23
N GLY A 239 47.03 26.91 25.31
CA GLY A 239 47.04 26.16 26.57
C GLY A 239 45.65 25.72 27.00
N THR A 240 45.55 24.73 27.88
CA THR A 240 44.33 24.02 28.25
C THR A 240 43.28 24.82 29.06
N GLU A 241 43.23 26.13 28.96
CA GLU A 241 42.20 26.96 29.61
C GLU A 241 41.13 27.40 28.64
N ASN A 242 40.03 26.62 28.64
CA ASN A 242 38.65 26.99 28.27
C ASN A 242 38.45 27.79 26.95
N ILE A 243 38.59 27.16 25.82
CA ILE A 243 37.88 27.58 24.61
C ILE A 243 36.95 26.43 24.20
N ASP A 244 35.75 26.43 24.72
CA ASP A 244 34.67 25.51 24.29
C ASP A 244 34.10 26.05 22.97
N ILE A 245 34.71 25.67 21.87
CA ILE A 245 34.18 25.94 20.52
C ILE A 245 33.10 24.88 20.28
N LYS A 246 31.88 25.16 20.68
CA LYS A 246 30.70 24.39 20.24
C LYS A 246 30.58 24.44 18.73
N LEU A 247 31.11 23.41 18.07
CA LEU A 247 31.06 23.22 16.62
C LEU A 247 29.78 22.52 16.24
N LEU A 248 28.62 22.92 16.35
CA LEU A 248 27.33 22.31 15.96
C LEU A 248 26.54 21.71 17.14
N ASP A 249 25.60 22.47 17.65
CA ASP A 249 24.33 21.95 18.18
C ASP A 249 23.28 21.87 17.03
#